data_744d86c41b3ef96ca34b741776317bac
#
_entry.id   744d86c41b3ef96ca34b741776317bac
#
_cell.length_a   1.000
_cell.length_b   1.000
_cell.length_c   1.000
_cell.angle_alpha   90.00
_cell.angle_beta   90.00
_cell.angle_gamma   90.00
#
_symmetry.space_group_name_H-M   'P 1'
#
loop_
_entity.id
_entity.type
_entity.pdbx_description
1 polymer ?
#
loop_
_entity_poly.entity_id
_entity_poly.type
_entity_poly.pdbx_seq_one_letter_code
_entity_poly.pdbx_strand_id
1 'polypeptide(L)'
;MEVRKTIRCKLVGLTRRKRDLLNREYDNFQHWLETGEDKGVYSAYKQDAKWLYKKAKRMKGVPIRKDLIDIQRRDTKIAEYWARIRVKGVRGGVKVALAHQPFNFEAWDICESLLVRKDGDFYLYVTVKKDVALKEEYASIIAVDMGARWVAVSVARHRSKPKFYG
;
A
#
# COMPACT_ATOMS: atom_id res chain seq x y z
N MET A 1 0.26 -3.36 -21.66
CA MET A 1 -0.85 -2.93 -20.76
C MET A 1 -0.28 -2.72 -19.36
N GLU A 2 -0.50 -1.53 -18.77
CA GLU A 2 -0.07 -1.26 -17.39
C GLU A 2 -1.00 -1.97 -16.38
N VAL A 3 -0.43 -2.78 -15.53
CA VAL A 3 -1.11 -3.44 -14.42
C VAL A 3 -0.68 -2.80 -13.11
N ARG A 4 -1.63 -2.45 -12.24
CA ARG A 4 -1.38 -1.90 -10.90
C ARG A 4 -1.91 -2.84 -9.83
N LYS A 5 -1.15 -2.98 -8.73
CA LYS A 5 -1.54 -3.74 -7.54
C LYS A 5 -1.20 -2.97 -6.27
N THR A 6 -1.94 -3.20 -5.20
CA THR A 6 -1.59 -2.70 -3.87
C THR A 6 -1.26 -3.87 -2.96
N ILE A 7 -0.05 -3.89 -2.44
CA ILE A 7 0.47 -4.93 -1.55
C ILE A 7 0.41 -4.40 -0.12
N ARG A 8 -0.30 -5.11 0.73
CA ARG A 8 -0.40 -4.77 2.16
C ARG A 8 0.70 -5.45 2.94
N CYS A 9 1.66 -4.67 3.44
CA CYS A 9 2.79 -5.16 4.22
C CYS A 9 2.63 -4.75 5.69
N LYS A 10 2.57 -5.72 6.62
CA LYS A 10 2.63 -5.42 8.04
C LYS A 10 4.06 -5.01 8.41
N LEU A 11 4.24 -3.97 9.22
CA LEU A 11 5.54 -3.61 9.77
C LEU A 11 5.84 -4.50 10.97
N VAL A 12 7.00 -5.16 10.95
CA VAL A 12 7.43 -6.10 12.00
C VAL A 12 8.76 -5.67 12.62
N GLY A 13 9.11 -6.25 13.77
CA GLY A 13 10.39 -5.96 14.45
C GLY A 13 10.57 -4.47 14.82
N LEU A 14 9.48 -3.75 15.07
CA LEU A 14 9.52 -2.37 15.51
C LEU A 14 10.02 -2.27 16.95
N THR A 15 11.18 -1.64 17.16
CA THR A 15 11.61 -1.24 18.50
C THR A 15 10.66 -0.17 19.06
N ARG A 16 10.63 -0.01 20.38
CA ARG A 16 9.82 1.02 21.05
C ARG A 16 10.07 2.39 20.43
N ARG A 17 11.33 2.80 20.27
CA ARG A 17 11.68 4.09 19.65
C ARG A 17 11.12 4.24 18.24
N LYS A 18 11.19 3.22 17.40
CA LYS A 18 10.64 3.28 16.03
C LYS A 18 9.13 3.40 16.05
N ARG A 19 8.47 2.65 16.92
CA ARG A 19 7.01 2.70 17.10
C ARG A 19 6.57 4.08 17.58
N ASP A 20 7.27 4.69 18.53
CA ASP A 20 6.96 6.01 19.05
C ASP A 20 7.13 7.10 17.97
N LEU A 21 8.18 7.01 17.16
CA LEU A 21 8.40 7.91 16.03
C LEU A 21 7.29 7.82 14.98
N LEU A 22 6.88 6.60 14.62
CA LEU A 22 5.80 6.38 13.65
C LEU A 22 4.44 6.83 14.22
N ASN A 23 4.15 6.55 15.49
CA ASN A 23 2.94 7.01 16.16
C ASN A 23 2.87 8.54 16.16
N ARG A 24 3.95 9.21 16.56
CA ARG A 24 4.00 10.69 16.57
C ARG A 24 3.73 11.28 15.18
N GLU A 25 4.39 10.76 14.15
CA GLU A 25 4.19 11.24 12.77
C GLU A 25 2.76 10.99 12.30
N TYR A 26 2.23 9.80 12.57
CA TYR A 26 0.87 9.42 12.21
C TYR A 26 -0.17 10.29 12.93
N ASP A 27 -0.06 10.44 14.25
CA ASP A 27 -1.02 11.21 15.06
C ASP A 27 -0.98 12.70 14.69
N ASN A 28 0.21 13.27 14.49
CA ASN A 28 0.35 14.66 14.05
C ASN A 28 -0.25 14.87 12.66
N PHE A 29 -0.07 13.91 11.74
CA PHE A 29 -0.68 13.98 10.41
C PHE A 29 -2.20 13.89 10.47
N GLN A 30 -2.77 12.97 11.24
CA GLN A 30 -4.23 12.86 11.42
C GLN A 30 -4.81 14.12 12.06
N HIS A 31 -4.15 14.64 13.10
CA HIS A 31 -4.54 15.91 13.73
C HIS A 31 -4.55 17.07 12.72
N TRP A 32 -3.48 17.19 11.91
CA TRP A 32 -3.42 18.21 10.87
C TRP A 32 -4.54 18.03 9.81
N LEU A 33 -4.86 16.81 9.41
CA LEU A 33 -5.95 16.52 8.48
C LEU A 33 -7.32 16.96 9.02
N GLU A 34 -7.52 16.84 10.33
CA GLU A 34 -8.79 17.15 10.99
C GLU A 34 -8.93 18.64 11.32
N THR A 35 -7.86 19.26 11.78
CA THR A 35 -7.90 20.62 12.36
C THR A 35 -7.20 21.68 11.51
N GLY A 36 -6.29 21.29 10.61
CA GLY A 36 -5.39 22.20 9.89
C GLY A 36 -4.18 22.65 10.71
N GLU A 37 -4.11 22.32 12.01
CA GLU A 37 -3.00 22.70 12.89
C GLU A 37 -1.80 21.76 12.70
N ASP A 38 -0.61 22.33 12.42
CA ASP A 38 0.64 21.58 12.21
C ASP A 38 1.44 21.41 13.51
N LYS A 39 1.38 20.24 14.11
CA LYS A 39 2.16 19.84 15.29
C LYS A 39 3.51 19.18 14.95
N GLY A 40 4.03 19.41 13.76
CA GLY A 40 5.31 18.87 13.32
C GLY A 40 5.17 17.64 12.43
N VAL A 41 4.41 17.78 11.34
CA VAL A 41 4.27 16.78 10.28
C VAL A 41 5.38 16.93 9.25
N TYR A 42 5.87 15.82 8.69
CA TYR A 42 6.80 15.86 7.57
C TYR A 42 6.13 16.57 6.37
N SER A 43 6.76 17.65 5.89
CA SER A 43 6.12 18.61 4.96
C SER A 43 5.56 17.99 3.68
N ALA A 44 6.25 17.00 3.12
CA ALA A 44 5.79 16.35 1.89
C ALA A 44 4.46 15.61 2.08
N TYR A 45 4.18 15.04 3.24
CA TYR A 45 2.91 14.37 3.51
C TYR A 45 1.71 15.33 3.45
N LYS A 46 1.91 16.58 3.89
CA LYS A 46 0.89 17.63 3.77
C LYS A 46 0.65 18.04 2.32
N GLN A 47 1.71 18.09 1.51
CA GLN A 47 1.58 18.39 0.07
C GLN A 47 0.80 17.28 -0.64
N ASP A 48 1.14 16.03 -0.34
CA ASP A 48 0.50 14.86 -0.96
C ASP A 48 -0.96 14.73 -0.53
N ALA A 49 -1.27 15.06 0.72
CA ALA A 49 -2.63 15.03 1.23
C ALA A 49 -3.57 16.00 0.52
N LYS A 50 -3.10 17.12 -0.04
CA LYS A 50 -3.93 18.02 -0.84
C LYS A 50 -4.53 17.30 -2.05
N TRP A 51 -3.79 16.40 -2.68
CA TRP A 51 -4.22 15.62 -3.85
C TRP A 51 -4.98 14.34 -3.47
N LEU A 52 -4.64 13.74 -2.33
CA LEU A 52 -5.17 12.47 -1.87
C LEU A 52 -6.11 12.62 -0.66
N TYR A 53 -6.51 13.84 -0.33
CA TYR A 53 -7.25 14.20 0.88
C TYR A 53 -8.43 13.27 1.20
N LYS A 54 -9.33 13.06 0.25
CA LYS A 54 -10.50 12.19 0.46
C LYS A 54 -10.09 10.73 0.74
N LYS A 55 -9.06 10.23 0.05
CA LYS A 55 -8.53 8.87 0.22
C LYS A 55 -7.79 8.74 1.56
N ALA A 56 -6.87 9.65 1.86
CA ALA A 56 -6.09 9.65 3.09
C ALA A 56 -6.98 9.78 4.33
N LYS A 57 -7.94 10.70 4.31
CA LYS A 57 -8.91 10.89 5.40
C LYS A 57 -9.80 9.66 5.61
N ARG A 58 -10.32 9.10 4.52
CA ARG A 58 -11.18 7.90 4.58
C ARG A 58 -10.43 6.67 5.09
N MET A 59 -9.18 6.47 4.65
CA MET A 59 -8.35 5.33 5.05
C MET A 59 -7.58 5.61 6.34
N LYS A 60 -7.64 6.82 6.88
CA LYS A 60 -6.84 7.25 8.04
C LYS A 60 -5.38 6.85 7.90
N GLY A 61 -4.79 7.15 6.74
CA GLY A 61 -3.41 6.81 6.39
C GLY A 61 -2.59 8.05 6.06
N VAL A 62 -1.27 7.90 6.14
CA VAL A 62 -0.30 8.92 5.72
C VAL A 62 0.13 8.60 4.29
N PRO A 63 -0.16 9.47 3.30
CA PRO A 63 0.26 9.24 1.92
C PRO A 63 1.76 9.43 1.78
N ILE A 64 2.41 8.52 1.06
CA ILE A 64 3.86 8.55 0.82
C ILE A 64 4.09 8.46 -0.69
N ARG A 65 4.63 9.52 -1.30
CA ARG A 65 5.00 9.54 -2.71
C ARG A 65 6.10 8.53 -3.02
N LYS A 66 6.21 8.14 -4.30
CA LYS A 66 7.22 7.19 -4.77
C LYS A 66 8.67 7.63 -4.47
N ASP A 67 8.94 8.92 -4.51
CA ASP A 67 10.28 9.49 -4.23
C ASP A 67 10.64 9.52 -2.73
N LEU A 68 9.67 9.28 -1.86
CA LEU A 68 9.83 9.25 -0.40
C LEU A 68 9.84 7.85 0.19
N ILE A 69 9.47 6.84 -0.59
CA ILE A 69 9.50 5.44 -0.21
C ILE A 69 10.71 4.75 -0.82
N ASP A 70 11.45 4.03 -0.01
CA ASP A 70 12.59 3.22 -0.43
C ASP A 70 12.39 1.82 0.13
N ILE A 71 12.20 0.83 -0.74
CA ILE A 71 12.04 -0.58 -0.37
C ILE A 71 13.24 -1.34 -0.92
N GLN A 72 13.99 -1.98 -0.03
CA GLN A 72 15.21 -2.71 -0.36
C GLN A 72 15.13 -4.15 0.12
N ARG A 73 15.59 -5.07 -0.71
CA ARG A 73 15.84 -6.45 -0.30
C ARG A 73 17.10 -6.50 0.56
N ARG A 74 17.03 -7.15 1.71
CA ARG A 74 18.16 -7.25 2.64
C ARG A 74 18.33 -8.63 3.26
N ASP A 75 17.47 -9.58 2.99
CA ASP A 75 17.53 -10.99 3.45
C ASP A 75 18.06 -11.14 4.89
N THR A 76 17.39 -10.49 5.84
CA THR A 76 17.73 -10.61 7.26
C THR A 76 16.88 -11.68 7.94
N LYS A 77 17.28 -12.12 9.14
CA LYS A 77 16.49 -13.07 9.95
C LYS A 77 15.06 -12.58 10.25
N ILE A 78 14.82 -11.25 10.20
CA ILE A 78 13.52 -10.66 10.55
C ILE A 78 12.65 -10.51 9.30
N ALA A 79 13.24 -10.10 8.18
CA ALA A 79 12.51 -9.82 6.95
C ALA A 79 13.42 -9.85 5.72
N GLU A 80 12.83 -10.21 4.59
CA GLU A 80 13.47 -10.13 3.27
C GLU A 80 13.52 -8.69 2.76
N TYR A 81 12.43 -7.93 2.97
CA TYR A 81 12.31 -6.55 2.51
C TYR A 81 12.24 -5.56 3.67
N TRP A 82 12.90 -4.42 3.47
CA TRP A 82 12.94 -3.31 4.41
C TRP A 82 12.50 -2.03 3.70
N ALA A 83 11.63 -1.27 4.35
CA ALA A 83 11.22 0.04 3.88
C ALA A 83 11.85 1.14 4.72
N ARG A 84 12.01 2.32 4.11
CA ARG A 84 12.40 3.55 4.79
C ARG A 84 11.24 4.54 4.75
N ILE A 85 10.75 4.93 5.91
CA ILE A 85 9.64 5.87 6.07
C ILE A 85 10.20 7.19 6.60
N ARG A 86 9.89 8.29 5.94
CA ARG A 86 10.29 9.61 6.39
C ARG A 86 9.48 10.02 7.62
N VAL A 87 10.16 10.65 8.59
CA VAL A 87 9.57 11.12 9.85
C VAL A 87 10.17 12.46 10.18
N LYS A 88 9.36 13.41 10.62
CA LYS A 88 9.82 14.77 10.99
C LYS A 88 10.91 14.71 12.06
N GLY A 89 12.02 15.44 11.81
CA GLY A 89 13.14 15.51 12.74
C GLY A 89 14.06 14.29 12.76
N VAL A 90 13.84 13.29 11.88
CA VAL A 90 14.71 12.11 11.75
C VAL A 90 15.39 12.13 10.39
N ARG A 91 16.69 12.50 10.39
CA ARG A 91 17.50 12.50 9.16
C ARG A 91 17.52 11.09 8.55
N GLY A 92 17.16 10.99 7.26
CA GLY A 92 17.13 9.72 6.56
C GLY A 92 15.89 8.83 6.85
N GLY A 93 15.01 9.23 7.79
CA GLY A 93 13.79 8.47 8.11
C GLY A 93 14.03 7.23 8.98
N VAL A 94 12.99 6.44 9.17
CA VAL A 94 12.98 5.22 9.99
C VAL A 94 13.00 3.99 9.09
N LYS A 95 13.97 3.09 9.28
CA LYS A 95 14.02 1.79 8.59
C LYS A 95 13.13 0.80 9.33
N VAL A 96 12.22 0.16 8.61
CA VAL A 96 11.24 -0.79 9.13
C VAL A 96 11.27 -2.08 8.32
N ALA A 97 11.12 -3.21 8.98
CA ALA A 97 11.02 -4.51 8.34
C ALA A 97 9.58 -4.76 7.87
N LEU A 98 9.43 -5.28 6.66
CA LEU A 98 8.15 -5.71 6.12
C LEU A 98 7.95 -7.19 6.41
N ALA A 99 6.80 -7.58 6.95
CA ALA A 99 6.48 -8.99 7.11
C ALA A 99 6.63 -9.73 5.77
N HIS A 100 7.01 -11.00 5.84
CA HIS A 100 7.18 -11.81 4.64
C HIS A 100 5.96 -11.72 3.73
N GLN A 101 6.21 -11.47 2.45
CA GLN A 101 5.22 -11.39 1.39
C GLN A 101 5.70 -12.25 0.23
N PRO A 102 4.85 -13.10 -0.35
CA PRO A 102 5.18 -13.85 -1.56
C PRO A 102 5.14 -12.90 -2.80
N PHE A 103 5.88 -11.80 -2.72
CA PHE A 103 5.87 -10.75 -3.73
C PHE A 103 7.28 -10.21 -3.96
N ASN A 104 7.72 -10.22 -5.22
CA ASN A 104 9.01 -9.67 -5.62
C ASN A 104 8.85 -8.18 -6.00
N PHE A 105 9.23 -7.28 -5.09
CA PHE A 105 9.18 -5.83 -5.33
C PHE A 105 10.17 -5.37 -6.41
N GLU A 106 11.29 -6.07 -6.60
CA GLU A 106 12.31 -5.70 -7.59
C GLU A 106 11.83 -5.85 -9.05
N ALA A 107 10.80 -6.68 -9.25
CA ALA A 107 10.21 -6.90 -10.58
C ALA A 107 9.11 -5.88 -10.93
N TRP A 108 8.85 -4.87 -10.08
CA TRP A 108 7.77 -3.90 -10.23
C TRP A 108 8.24 -2.49 -9.90
N ASP A 109 7.67 -1.50 -10.59
CA ASP A 109 7.87 -0.10 -10.25
C ASP A 109 7.00 0.27 -9.03
N ILE A 110 7.62 0.83 -8.00
CA ILE A 110 6.91 1.33 -6.84
C ILE A 110 6.28 2.69 -7.18
N CYS A 111 5.00 2.81 -6.88
CA CYS A 111 4.23 4.05 -7.02
C CYS A 111 4.06 4.73 -5.63
N GLU A 112 2.91 5.40 -5.45
CA GLU A 112 2.54 5.91 -4.14
C GLU A 112 2.26 4.77 -3.16
N SER A 113 2.48 5.03 -1.88
CA SER A 113 2.19 4.14 -0.78
C SER A 113 1.37 4.84 0.29
N LEU A 114 0.79 4.07 1.21
CA LEU A 114 0.02 4.62 2.32
C LEU A 114 0.44 3.92 3.62
N LEU A 115 0.89 4.70 4.60
CA LEU A 115 1.13 4.19 5.96
C LEU A 115 -0.19 4.23 6.73
N VAL A 116 -0.64 3.07 7.19
CA VAL A 116 -1.91 2.89 7.91
C VAL A 116 -1.65 2.28 9.27
N ARG A 117 -2.37 2.77 10.29
CA ARG A 117 -2.40 2.17 11.62
C ARG A 117 -3.76 1.52 11.83
N LYS A 118 -3.75 0.22 12.16
CA LYS A 118 -4.95 -0.55 12.46
C LYS A 118 -4.66 -1.47 13.65
N ASP A 119 -5.55 -1.44 14.65
CA ASP A 119 -5.49 -2.29 15.85
C ASP A 119 -4.12 -2.22 16.56
N GLY A 120 -3.50 -1.03 16.61
CA GLY A 120 -2.18 -0.80 17.21
C GLY A 120 -0.99 -1.21 16.36
N ASP A 121 -1.21 -1.87 15.24
CA ASP A 121 -0.17 -2.26 14.29
C ASP A 121 -0.08 -1.28 13.10
N PHE A 122 1.13 -1.16 12.54
CA PHE A 122 1.37 -0.40 11.34
C PHE A 122 1.43 -1.29 10.11
N TYR A 123 0.84 -0.79 9.02
CA TYR A 123 0.84 -1.41 7.70
C TYR A 123 1.30 -0.40 6.66
N LEU A 124 2.11 -0.85 5.72
CA LEU A 124 2.47 -0.10 4.54
C LEU A 124 1.72 -0.70 3.34
N TYR A 125 0.82 0.06 2.75
CA TYR A 125 0.12 -0.30 1.53
C TYR A 125 0.94 0.24 0.37
N VAL A 126 1.67 -0.65 -0.31
CA VAL A 126 2.56 -0.29 -1.42
C VAL A 126 1.83 -0.50 -2.72
N THR A 127 1.59 0.56 -3.46
CA THR A 127 1.08 0.47 -4.84
C THR A 127 2.26 0.25 -5.77
N VAL A 128 2.16 -0.76 -6.59
CA VAL A 128 3.16 -1.13 -7.59
C VAL A 128 2.53 -1.22 -8.97
N LYS A 129 3.33 -0.98 -10.00
CA LYS A 129 2.90 -1.11 -11.39
C LYS A 129 3.92 -1.86 -12.24
N LYS A 130 3.45 -2.46 -13.31
CA LYS A 130 4.28 -3.14 -14.30
C LYS A 130 3.59 -3.15 -15.64
N ASP A 131 4.35 -2.94 -16.71
CA ASP A 131 3.87 -3.19 -18.05
C ASP A 131 3.93 -4.68 -18.37
N VAL A 132 2.81 -5.23 -18.80
CA VAL A 132 2.66 -6.64 -19.15
C VAL A 132 2.26 -6.72 -20.61
N ALA A 133 2.97 -7.54 -21.38
CA ALA A 133 2.57 -7.86 -22.73
C ALA A 133 1.24 -8.63 -22.69
N LEU A 134 0.28 -8.22 -23.51
CA LEU A 134 -0.94 -9.01 -23.72
C LEU A 134 -0.58 -10.23 -24.55
N LYS A 135 -1.13 -11.36 -24.20
CA LYS A 135 -1.06 -12.55 -25.05
C LYS A 135 -1.92 -12.31 -26.30
N GLU A 136 -1.43 -12.68 -27.45
CA GLU A 136 -2.21 -12.64 -28.71
C GLU A 136 -3.25 -13.74 -28.75
N GLU A 137 -2.96 -14.89 -28.13
CA GLU A 137 -3.86 -16.02 -28.07
C GLU A 137 -4.11 -16.45 -26.62
N TYR A 138 -5.34 -16.84 -26.34
CA TYR A 138 -5.79 -17.33 -25.03
C TYR A 138 -6.37 -18.75 -25.16
N ALA A 139 -5.94 -19.66 -24.28
CA ALA A 139 -6.47 -21.02 -24.21
C ALA A 139 -7.95 -21.02 -23.82
N SER A 140 -8.39 -20.07 -23.01
CA SER A 140 -9.80 -19.91 -22.65
C SER A 140 -10.11 -18.46 -22.28
N ILE A 141 -11.36 -18.07 -22.45
CA ILE A 141 -11.91 -16.77 -22.06
C ILE A 141 -13.03 -17.04 -21.06
N ILE A 142 -12.97 -16.34 -19.91
CA ILE A 142 -14.03 -16.36 -18.90
C ILE A 142 -14.57 -14.94 -18.78
N ALA A 143 -15.85 -14.77 -19.04
CA ALA A 143 -16.58 -13.54 -18.74
C ALA A 143 -17.13 -13.63 -17.31
N VAL A 144 -16.96 -12.58 -16.52
CA VAL A 144 -17.51 -12.50 -15.17
C VAL A 144 -18.32 -11.21 -15.08
N ASP A 145 -19.59 -11.36 -14.74
CA ASP A 145 -20.48 -10.24 -14.44
C ASP A 145 -20.72 -10.18 -12.92
N MET A 146 -20.63 -8.97 -12.34
CA MET A 146 -20.87 -8.74 -10.92
C MET A 146 -22.17 -7.95 -10.77
N GLY A 147 -23.16 -8.55 -10.15
CA GLY A 147 -24.50 -7.99 -10.07
C GLY A 147 -25.05 -7.88 -8.64
N ALA A 148 -26.19 -7.19 -8.52
CA ALA A 148 -26.85 -6.95 -7.24
C ALA A 148 -27.55 -8.20 -6.66
N ARG A 149 -27.99 -9.14 -7.52
CA ARG A 149 -28.70 -10.35 -7.11
C ARG A 149 -27.76 -11.53 -6.85
N TRP A 150 -26.68 -11.62 -7.61
CA TRP A 150 -25.62 -12.61 -7.46
C TRP A 150 -24.30 -11.86 -7.28
N VAL A 151 -23.44 -12.33 -6.39
CA VAL A 151 -22.14 -11.70 -6.17
C VAL A 151 -21.33 -11.69 -7.45
N ALA A 152 -21.33 -12.79 -8.18
CA ALA A 152 -20.75 -12.87 -9.51
C ALA A 152 -21.40 -13.99 -10.32
N VAL A 153 -21.41 -13.82 -11.64
CA VAL A 153 -21.76 -14.86 -12.61
C VAL A 153 -20.59 -15.01 -13.57
N SER A 154 -20.11 -16.22 -13.77
CA SER A 154 -19.04 -16.48 -14.72
C SER A 154 -19.44 -17.47 -15.80
N VAL A 155 -18.99 -17.23 -17.03
CA VAL A 155 -19.16 -18.12 -18.17
C VAL A 155 -17.82 -18.31 -18.88
N ALA A 156 -17.44 -19.52 -19.18
CA ALA A 156 -16.25 -19.82 -19.98
C ALA A 156 -16.65 -20.13 -21.43
N ARG A 157 -15.80 -19.71 -22.39
CA ARG A 157 -16.05 -19.85 -23.84
C ARG A 157 -16.49 -21.26 -24.26
N HIS A 158 -16.00 -22.29 -23.59
CA HIS A 158 -16.28 -23.69 -23.91
C HIS A 158 -17.30 -24.37 -22.97
N ARG A 159 -17.97 -23.58 -22.10
CA ARG A 159 -19.00 -24.09 -21.19
C ARG A 159 -20.36 -23.49 -21.54
N SER A 160 -21.33 -24.33 -21.75
CA SER A 160 -22.68 -23.90 -22.10
C SER A 160 -23.49 -23.35 -20.92
N LYS A 161 -23.06 -23.58 -19.67
CA LYS A 161 -23.82 -23.16 -18.48
C LYS A 161 -23.01 -22.17 -17.64
N PRO A 162 -23.59 -21.00 -17.29
CA PRO A 162 -22.98 -20.07 -16.36
C PRO A 162 -22.90 -20.66 -14.96
N LYS A 163 -21.88 -20.22 -14.20
CA LYS A 163 -21.75 -20.47 -12.75
C LYS A 163 -22.18 -19.24 -11.99
N PHE A 164 -23.02 -19.41 -10.98
CA PHE A 164 -23.50 -18.36 -10.09
C PHE A 164 -22.79 -18.47 -8.75
N TYR A 165 -22.42 -17.32 -8.19
CA TYR A 165 -21.75 -17.20 -6.89
C TYR A 165 -22.56 -16.22 -6.03
N GLY A 166 -22.98 -16.64 -4.85
CA GLY A 166 -23.75 -15.84 -3.90
C GLY A 166 -23.91 -16.56 -2.58
#